data_b3aee52d48c339f82d1a4865f24e14f4
#
_entry.id   b3aee52d48c339f82d1a4865f24e14f4
#
_cell.length_a   1.000
_cell.length_b   1.000
_cell.length_c   1.000
_cell.angle_alpha   90.00
_cell.angle_beta   90.00
_cell.angle_gamma   90.00
#
_symmetry.space_group_name_H-M   'P 1'
#
loop_
_entity.id
_entity.type
_entity.pdbx_description
1 polymer ?
#
loop_
_entity_poly.entity_id
_entity_poly.type
_entity_poly.pdbx_seq_one_letter_code
_entity_poly.pdbx_strand_id
1 'polypeptide(L)'
;MLVPEVSCRYFPRRSLPQVWRMYYQYGYFKPLVARKVGRVMTVRQLVPSILVASLISLACLSPIIPGAGVLFASIAGAYALLVLACSAATATDLRCGMALAAVFPTLHISYGLGFLRGIYDHLLSQAVPKPVEIRLSR
;
A
#
# COMPACT_ATOMS: atom_id res chain seq x y z
N MET A 1 19.23 24.60 6.92
CA MET A 1 19.50 25.75 6.06
C MET A 1 18.53 25.65 4.88
N LEU A 2 17.57 26.55 4.76
CA LEU A 2 16.64 26.61 3.63
C LEU A 2 17.27 27.55 2.59
N VAL A 3 17.43 27.04 1.36
CA VAL A 3 17.93 27.85 0.24
C VAL A 3 16.71 28.38 -0.52
N PRO A 4 16.36 29.65 -0.38
CA PRO A 4 15.10 30.21 -0.91
C PRO A 4 15.05 30.28 -2.44
N GLU A 5 16.16 30.06 -3.11
CA GLU A 5 16.28 30.18 -4.57
C GLU A 5 16.03 28.86 -5.33
N VAL A 6 15.81 27.74 -4.62
CA VAL A 6 15.58 26.45 -5.25
C VAL A 6 14.08 26.22 -5.48
N SER A 7 13.64 26.41 -6.72
CA SER A 7 12.30 26.04 -7.15
C SER A 7 12.26 24.57 -7.60
N CYS A 8 11.49 23.72 -6.91
CA CYS A 8 11.24 22.34 -7.32
C CYS A 8 9.95 22.25 -8.12
N ARG A 9 10.03 21.79 -9.37
CA ARG A 9 8.85 21.40 -10.14
C ARG A 9 8.41 19.99 -9.73
N TYR A 10 7.26 19.88 -9.08
CA TYR A 10 6.66 18.60 -8.77
C TYR A 10 5.79 18.11 -9.93
N PHE A 11 6.10 16.92 -10.46
CA PHE A 11 5.30 16.26 -11.49
C PHE A 11 4.41 15.19 -10.83
N PRO A 12 3.10 15.42 -10.67
CA PRO A 12 2.20 14.44 -10.09
C PRO A 12 2.07 13.23 -11.02
N ARG A 13 1.85 12.05 -10.43
CA ARG A 13 1.61 10.81 -11.19
C ARG A 13 0.26 10.88 -11.87
N ARG A 14 0.24 10.62 -13.18
CA ARG A 14 -0.97 10.79 -14.02
C ARG A 14 -1.73 9.48 -14.28
N SER A 15 -1.21 8.34 -13.82
CA SER A 15 -1.83 7.04 -14.08
C SER A 15 -1.78 6.12 -12.86
N LEU A 16 -2.80 5.25 -12.71
CA LEU A 16 -2.86 4.24 -11.64
C LEU A 16 -1.65 3.30 -11.64
N PRO A 17 -1.12 2.81 -12.77
CA PRO A 17 0.09 1.98 -12.76
C PRO A 17 1.33 2.69 -12.21
N GLN A 18 1.47 3.99 -12.42
CA GLN A 18 2.57 4.75 -11.84
C GLN A 18 2.41 4.90 -10.32
N VAL A 19 1.18 5.15 -9.85
CA VAL A 19 0.85 5.20 -8.44
C VAL A 19 1.09 3.84 -7.78
N TRP A 20 0.61 2.75 -8.38
CA TRP A 20 0.85 1.38 -7.93
C TRP A 20 2.34 1.10 -7.72
N ARG A 21 3.16 1.34 -8.75
CA ARG A 21 4.61 1.08 -8.71
C ARG A 21 5.29 1.87 -7.60
N MET A 22 4.94 3.15 -7.46
CA MET A 22 5.49 4.03 -6.43
C MET A 22 5.15 3.53 -5.02
N TYR A 23 3.89 3.23 -4.74
CA TYR A 23 3.46 2.77 -3.42
C TYR A 23 3.94 1.36 -3.08
N TYR A 24 4.04 0.48 -4.07
CA TYR A 24 4.68 -0.82 -3.90
C TYR A 24 6.14 -0.66 -3.45
N GLN A 25 6.90 0.22 -4.11
CA GLN A 25 8.28 0.51 -3.71
C GLN A 25 8.36 1.11 -2.30
N TYR A 26 7.48 2.04 -1.96
CA TYR A 26 7.42 2.60 -0.61
C TYR A 26 7.17 1.52 0.46
N GLY A 27 6.23 0.63 0.22
CA GLY A 27 5.99 -0.53 1.09
C GLY A 27 7.23 -1.42 1.19
N TYR A 28 7.82 -1.78 0.04
CA TYR A 28 8.94 -2.72 -0.05
C TYR A 28 10.18 -2.28 0.74
N PHE A 29 10.54 -1.01 0.67
CA PHE A 29 11.72 -0.52 1.37
C PHE A 29 11.47 -0.14 2.83
N LYS A 30 10.23 -0.06 3.29
CA LYS A 30 9.89 0.33 4.66
C LYS A 30 10.50 -0.58 5.73
N PRO A 31 10.44 -1.93 5.63
CA PRO A 31 11.07 -2.83 6.58
C PRO A 31 12.60 -2.66 6.65
N LEU A 32 13.24 -2.45 5.50
CA LEU A 32 14.68 -2.20 5.42
C LEU A 32 15.08 -0.91 6.14
N VAL A 33 14.32 0.17 5.91
CA VAL A 33 14.56 1.46 6.58
C VAL A 33 14.36 1.33 8.09
N ALA A 34 13.28 0.67 8.53
CA ALA A 34 13.02 0.45 9.96
C ALA A 34 14.16 -0.32 10.64
N ARG A 35 14.68 -1.36 9.97
CA ARG A 35 15.84 -2.14 10.44
C ARG A 35 17.11 -1.29 10.54
N LYS A 36 17.39 -0.45 9.53
CA LYS A 36 18.60 0.40 9.51
C LYS A 36 18.56 1.54 10.52
N VAL A 37 17.39 2.14 10.72
CA VAL A 37 17.22 3.32 11.60
C VAL A 37 16.96 2.91 13.05
N GLY A 38 16.61 1.65 13.30
CA GLY A 38 16.28 1.14 14.65
C GLY A 38 15.00 1.75 15.22
N ARG A 39 14.18 2.42 14.42
CA ARG A 39 12.91 3.00 14.87
C ARG A 39 11.73 2.14 14.46
N VAL A 40 10.85 1.91 15.43
CA VAL A 40 9.59 1.19 15.18
C VAL A 40 8.72 1.98 14.19
N MET A 41 8.14 1.27 13.26
CA MET A 41 7.16 1.84 12.32
C MET A 41 5.91 2.31 13.07
N THR A 42 5.33 3.42 12.63
CA THR A 42 4.04 3.87 13.19
C THR A 42 2.94 2.88 12.83
N VAL A 43 1.98 2.69 13.74
CA VAL A 43 0.81 1.80 13.53
C VAL A 43 0.11 2.11 12.21
N ARG A 44 -0.01 3.40 11.86
CA ARG A 44 -0.60 3.85 10.59
C ARG A 44 0.05 3.24 9.35
N GLN A 45 1.35 2.97 9.39
CA GLN A 45 2.09 2.37 8.27
C GLN A 45 1.87 0.86 8.17
N LEU A 46 1.43 0.21 9.25
CA LEU A 46 1.14 -1.23 9.27
C LEU A 46 -0.28 -1.56 8.79
N VAL A 47 -1.23 -0.63 8.94
CA VAL A 47 -2.64 -0.86 8.61
C VAL A 47 -2.87 -1.43 7.21
N PRO A 48 -2.30 -0.86 6.12
CA PRO A 48 -2.50 -1.42 4.78
C PRO A 48 -1.92 -2.83 4.64
N SER A 49 -0.81 -3.09 5.32
CA SER A 49 -0.12 -4.38 5.26
C SER A 49 -0.89 -5.46 6.02
N ILE A 50 -1.45 -5.12 7.18
CA ILE A 50 -2.31 -6.00 7.97
C ILE A 50 -3.59 -6.32 7.20
N LEU A 51 -4.22 -5.31 6.58
CA LEU A 51 -5.41 -5.51 5.74
C LEU A 51 -5.13 -6.51 4.61
N VAL A 52 -4.05 -6.30 3.85
CA VAL A 52 -3.70 -7.18 2.73
C VAL A 52 -3.34 -8.58 3.22
N ALA A 53 -2.57 -8.70 4.31
CA ALA A 53 -2.22 -10.00 4.90
C ALA A 53 -3.46 -10.76 5.36
N SER A 54 -4.41 -10.09 6.06
CA SER A 54 -5.64 -10.73 6.52
C SER A 54 -6.51 -11.18 5.35
N LEU A 55 -6.67 -10.36 4.30
CA LEU A 55 -7.45 -10.74 3.13
C LEU A 55 -6.84 -11.94 2.40
N ILE A 56 -5.51 -11.96 2.21
CA ILE A 56 -4.83 -13.10 1.58
C ILE A 56 -4.99 -14.36 2.43
N SER A 57 -4.73 -14.26 3.74
CA SER A 57 -4.83 -15.41 4.66
C SER A 57 -6.24 -15.99 4.70
N LEU A 58 -7.26 -15.14 4.82
CA LEU A 58 -8.66 -15.57 4.85
C LEU A 58 -9.12 -16.15 3.50
N ALA A 59 -8.67 -15.59 2.38
CA ALA A 59 -8.95 -16.17 1.07
C ALA A 59 -8.36 -17.57 0.93
N CYS A 60 -7.11 -17.79 1.37
CA CYS A 60 -6.46 -19.09 1.35
C CYS A 60 -7.12 -20.11 2.32
N LEU A 61 -7.63 -19.65 3.46
CA LEU A 61 -8.25 -20.49 4.47
C LEU A 61 -9.73 -20.77 4.20
N SER A 62 -10.38 -19.98 3.36
CA SER A 62 -11.82 -20.10 3.10
C SER A 62 -12.28 -21.50 2.60
N PRO A 63 -11.51 -22.25 1.80
CA PRO A 63 -11.91 -23.61 1.41
C PRO A 63 -11.74 -24.65 2.52
N ILE A 64 -10.97 -24.34 3.57
CA ILE A 64 -10.57 -25.30 4.62
C ILE A 64 -11.35 -25.05 5.91
N ILE A 65 -11.52 -23.78 6.27
CA ILE A 65 -12.11 -23.38 7.56
C ILE A 65 -13.52 -22.81 7.34
N PRO A 66 -14.56 -23.48 7.88
CA PRO A 66 -15.91 -22.91 7.86
C PRO A 66 -15.94 -21.52 8.52
N GLY A 67 -16.57 -20.56 7.87
CA GLY A 67 -16.65 -19.18 8.37
C GLY A 67 -15.52 -18.25 7.93
N ALA A 68 -14.36 -18.73 7.47
CA ALA A 68 -13.28 -17.88 6.96
C ALA A 68 -13.73 -17.05 5.75
N GLY A 69 -14.56 -17.62 4.87
CA GLY A 69 -15.15 -16.91 3.74
C GLY A 69 -16.09 -15.78 4.16
N VAL A 70 -16.87 -15.98 5.22
CA VAL A 70 -17.77 -14.94 5.77
C VAL A 70 -16.92 -13.81 6.36
N LEU A 71 -15.86 -14.13 7.09
CA LEU A 71 -14.97 -13.14 7.67
C LEU A 71 -14.22 -12.36 6.58
N PHE A 72 -13.75 -13.02 5.52
CA PHE A 72 -13.18 -12.38 4.35
C PHE A 72 -14.15 -11.38 3.72
N ALA A 73 -15.40 -11.83 3.45
CA ALA A 73 -16.42 -10.97 2.85
C ALA A 73 -16.78 -9.79 3.74
N SER A 74 -16.84 -9.98 5.06
CA SER A 74 -17.12 -8.92 6.03
C SER A 74 -16.01 -7.85 6.04
N ILE A 75 -14.73 -8.26 6.09
CA ILE A 75 -13.59 -7.32 6.08
C ILE A 75 -13.51 -6.60 4.73
N ALA A 76 -13.63 -7.33 3.62
CA ALA A 76 -13.58 -6.74 2.29
C ALA A 76 -14.75 -5.78 2.05
N GLY A 77 -15.96 -6.14 2.49
CA GLY A 77 -17.15 -5.31 2.41
C GLY A 77 -17.04 -4.04 3.26
N ALA A 78 -16.61 -4.17 4.52
CA ALA A 78 -16.37 -3.02 5.39
C ALA A 78 -15.33 -2.06 4.81
N TYR A 79 -14.24 -2.61 4.26
CA TYR A 79 -13.22 -1.83 3.58
C TYR A 79 -13.77 -1.10 2.34
N ALA A 80 -14.54 -1.79 1.50
CA ALA A 80 -15.16 -1.19 0.32
C ALA A 80 -16.13 -0.07 0.69
N LEU A 81 -16.96 -0.27 1.71
CA LEU A 81 -17.86 0.76 2.22
C LEU A 81 -17.09 1.98 2.74
N LEU A 82 -16.02 1.76 3.48
CA LEU A 82 -15.16 2.85 3.97
C LEU A 82 -14.55 3.64 2.81
N VAL A 83 -14.02 2.96 1.79
CA VAL A 83 -13.45 3.59 0.59
C VAL A 83 -14.52 4.43 -0.13
N LEU A 84 -15.71 3.87 -0.32
CA LEU A 84 -16.81 4.60 -0.98
C LEU A 84 -17.25 5.82 -0.17
N ALA A 85 -17.41 5.66 1.15
CA ALA A 85 -17.78 6.76 2.04
C ALA A 85 -16.73 7.88 2.03
N CYS A 86 -15.43 7.54 2.15
CA CYS A 86 -14.36 8.53 2.08
C CYS A 86 -14.28 9.20 0.70
N SER A 87 -14.48 8.43 -0.37
CA SER A 87 -14.49 8.98 -1.73
C SER A 87 -15.65 9.95 -1.93
N ALA A 88 -16.85 9.59 -1.47
CA ALA A 88 -18.02 10.46 -1.55
C ALA A 88 -17.87 11.74 -0.70
N ALA A 89 -17.31 11.62 0.50
CA ALA A 89 -17.10 12.75 1.39
C ALA A 89 -16.03 13.75 0.88
N THR A 90 -15.09 13.28 0.04
CA THR A 90 -13.97 14.10 -0.45
C THR A 90 -14.20 14.59 -1.88
N ALA A 91 -15.05 13.92 -2.64
CA ALA A 91 -15.29 14.20 -4.04
C ALA A 91 -15.98 15.56 -4.26
N THR A 92 -15.50 16.32 -5.22
CA THR A 92 -16.14 17.54 -5.69
C THR A 92 -17.17 17.28 -6.79
N ASP A 93 -16.99 16.19 -7.53
CA ASP A 93 -17.88 15.72 -8.58
C ASP A 93 -17.83 14.18 -8.71
N LEU A 94 -18.73 13.61 -9.52
CA LEU A 94 -18.81 12.16 -9.71
C LEU A 94 -17.53 11.56 -10.28
N ARG A 95 -16.85 12.25 -11.20
CA ARG A 95 -15.60 11.77 -11.79
C ARG A 95 -14.48 11.70 -10.76
N CYS A 96 -14.39 12.72 -9.91
CA CYS A 96 -13.45 12.74 -8.78
C CYS A 96 -13.74 11.58 -7.82
N GLY A 97 -15.01 11.36 -7.47
CA GLY A 97 -15.41 10.24 -6.60
C GLY A 97 -15.01 8.87 -7.15
N MET A 98 -15.28 8.61 -8.42
CA MET A 98 -14.87 7.36 -9.07
C MET A 98 -13.33 7.21 -9.12
N ALA A 99 -12.61 8.29 -9.39
CA ALA A 99 -11.15 8.26 -9.38
C ALA A 99 -10.61 7.96 -7.98
N LEU A 100 -11.14 8.59 -6.93
CA LEU A 100 -10.75 8.34 -5.54
C LEU A 100 -11.05 6.90 -5.12
N ALA A 101 -12.23 6.36 -5.49
CA ALA A 101 -12.61 4.98 -5.24
C ALA A 101 -11.66 3.95 -5.89
N ALA A 102 -11.01 4.30 -7.00
CA ALA A 102 -9.97 3.48 -7.62
C ALA A 102 -8.59 3.72 -7.02
N VAL A 103 -8.25 4.96 -6.66
CA VAL A 103 -6.94 5.34 -6.12
C VAL A 103 -6.73 4.77 -4.73
N PHE A 104 -7.69 4.88 -3.81
CA PHE A 104 -7.52 4.40 -2.43
C PHE A 104 -7.16 2.90 -2.34
N PRO A 105 -7.87 1.97 -3.00
CA PRO A 105 -7.46 0.57 -3.03
C PRO A 105 -6.09 0.37 -3.69
N THR A 106 -5.81 1.11 -4.76
CA THR A 106 -4.51 1.06 -5.43
C THR A 106 -3.37 1.38 -4.45
N LEU A 107 -3.51 2.42 -3.62
CA LEU A 107 -2.52 2.80 -2.62
C LEU A 107 -2.34 1.73 -1.54
N HIS A 108 -3.46 1.28 -0.95
CA HIS A 108 -3.41 0.34 0.18
C HIS A 108 -2.91 -1.04 -0.24
N ILE A 109 -3.41 -1.58 -1.36
CA ILE A 109 -3.03 -2.92 -1.83
C ILE A 109 -1.58 -2.94 -2.31
N SER A 110 -1.16 -1.96 -3.13
CA SER A 110 0.21 -1.91 -3.63
C SER A 110 1.23 -1.74 -2.50
N TYR A 111 0.95 -0.84 -1.54
CA TYR A 111 1.80 -0.65 -0.36
C TYR A 111 1.85 -1.91 0.50
N GLY A 112 0.69 -2.52 0.80
CA GLY A 112 0.60 -3.73 1.62
C GLY A 112 1.37 -4.90 1.01
N LEU A 113 1.19 -5.18 -0.29
CA LEU A 113 1.94 -6.21 -1.01
C LEU A 113 3.44 -5.93 -1.02
N GLY A 114 3.83 -4.68 -1.30
CA GLY A 114 5.23 -4.27 -1.26
C GLY A 114 5.84 -4.49 0.12
N PHE A 115 5.12 -4.14 1.18
CA PHE A 115 5.57 -4.29 2.56
C PHE A 115 5.76 -5.76 2.96
N LEU A 116 4.78 -6.64 2.64
CA LEU A 116 4.89 -8.08 2.90
C LEU A 116 6.08 -8.68 2.16
N ARG A 117 6.28 -8.30 0.89
CA ARG A 117 7.46 -8.72 0.12
C ARG A 117 8.75 -8.20 0.74
N GLY A 118 8.76 -6.94 1.20
CA GLY A 118 9.91 -6.35 1.88
C GLY A 118 10.25 -7.03 3.19
N ILE A 119 9.27 -7.46 4.00
CA ILE A 119 9.50 -8.29 5.18
C ILE A 119 10.19 -9.60 4.78
N TYR A 120 9.64 -10.30 3.79
CA TYR A 120 10.21 -11.56 3.35
C TYR A 120 11.66 -11.41 2.89
N ASP A 121 11.93 -10.46 1.99
CA ASP A 121 13.26 -10.29 1.39
C ASP A 121 14.30 -9.71 2.37
N HIS A 122 13.92 -8.77 3.23
CA HIS A 122 14.86 -8.03 4.07
C HIS A 122 15.00 -8.57 5.50
N LEU A 123 13.98 -9.27 6.01
CA LEU A 123 13.98 -9.77 7.39
C LEU A 123 14.10 -11.29 7.46
N LEU A 124 13.42 -12.04 6.57
CA LEU A 124 13.37 -13.50 6.64
C LEU A 124 14.41 -14.16 5.73
N SER A 125 14.55 -13.69 4.50
CA SER A 125 15.42 -14.33 3.50
C SER A 125 16.91 -14.04 3.69
N GLN A 126 17.31 -13.05 4.52
CA GLN A 126 18.69 -12.54 4.61
C GLN A 126 19.38 -12.34 3.25
N ALA A 127 18.64 -12.39 2.18
CA ALA A 127 19.15 -12.16 0.85
C ALA A 127 19.71 -10.73 0.78
N VAL A 128 20.96 -10.60 0.39
CA VAL A 128 21.54 -9.32 -0.02
C VAL A 128 20.54 -8.72 -1.03
N PRO A 129 20.05 -7.50 -0.79
CA PRO A 129 19.12 -6.87 -1.73
C PRO A 129 19.79 -6.90 -3.11
N LYS A 130 19.26 -7.74 -4.02
CA LYS A 130 19.61 -7.61 -5.43
C LYS A 130 19.27 -6.16 -5.78
N PRO A 131 20.14 -5.43 -6.47
CA PRO A 131 19.79 -4.11 -6.94
C PRO A 131 18.49 -4.30 -7.76
N VAL A 132 17.35 -3.98 -7.14
CA VAL A 132 16.10 -3.88 -7.86
C VAL A 132 16.42 -2.86 -8.94
N GLU A 133 16.33 -3.26 -10.21
CA GLU A 133 16.41 -2.32 -11.31
C GLU A 133 15.41 -1.22 -11.00
N ILE A 134 15.91 -0.16 -10.41
CA ILE A 134 15.16 1.06 -10.16
C ILE A 134 14.98 1.68 -11.55
N ARG A 135 14.06 1.15 -12.31
CA ARG A 135 13.46 1.92 -13.38
C ARG A 135 12.73 3.04 -12.67
N LEU A 136 13.49 4.12 -12.47
CA LEU A 136 12.93 5.37 -12.01
C LEU A 136 11.68 5.60 -12.86
N SER A 137 10.53 5.63 -12.22
CA SER A 137 9.26 5.96 -12.87
C SER A 137 9.30 7.44 -13.23
N ARG A 138 10.05 7.76 -14.30
CA ARG A 138 10.02 9.08 -14.93
C ARG A 138 8.78 9.24 -15.78
#